data_ce8783cdba5d1af4fa3e1531f7edde0d
#
_entry.id   ce8783cdba5d1af4fa3e1531f7edde0d
#
_cell.length_a   1.000
_cell.length_b   1.000
_cell.length_c   1.000
_cell.angle_alpha   90.00
_cell.angle_beta   90.00
_cell.angle_gamma   90.00
#
_symmetry.space_group_name_H-M   'P 1'
#
loop_
_entity.id
_entity.type
_entity.pdbx_description
1 polymer ?
#
loop_
_entity_poly.entity_id
_entity_poly.type
_entity_poly.pdbx_seq_one_letter_code
_entity_poly.pdbx_strand_id
1 'polypeptide(L)'
;MVCLGSGCEPRAVGDYLERLVDLNGLAVFVQTLLPAFNDAVGEAWASGRLGVHMEHHYTEAVRQTLYTGLAKLRASNAKPRVLITTSPGELHGLGAMGLQVALAVQGAHCVSLGTQTPVEEVVSAAVSMDICVVAISASVNQPPQELLAYLVALRKSLPPPCRLWAGGRGLLALDGQLPQGIDHFQSVEEAVAAWRLLLHVS
;
A
#
# COMPACT_ATOMS: atom_id res chain seq x y z
N MET A 1 -1.11 2.16 24.47
CA MET A 1 -1.73 0.83 24.26
C MET A 1 -3.19 1.07 23.91
N VAL A 2 -3.55 0.89 22.62
CA VAL A 2 -4.94 1.02 22.19
C VAL A 2 -5.72 -0.13 22.82
N CYS A 3 -6.79 0.16 23.58
CA CYS A 3 -7.70 -0.88 24.08
C CYS A 3 -8.46 -1.50 22.91
N LEU A 4 -7.91 -2.53 22.29
CA LEU A 4 -8.63 -3.44 21.40
C LEU A 4 -9.28 -4.58 22.22
N GLY A 5 -9.68 -4.31 23.47
CA GLY A 5 -10.30 -5.28 24.36
C GLY A 5 -11.84 -5.15 24.40
N SER A 6 -12.49 -6.17 24.96
CA SER A 6 -13.94 -6.17 25.22
C SER A 6 -14.33 -4.96 26.07
N GLY A 7 -15.09 -4.01 25.52
CA GLY A 7 -15.52 -2.77 26.18
C GLY A 7 -14.97 -1.48 25.57
N CYS A 8 -14.18 -1.55 24.50
CA CYS A 8 -13.76 -0.35 23.78
C CYS A 8 -14.91 0.22 22.96
N GLU A 9 -15.18 1.51 23.10
CA GLU A 9 -16.17 2.18 22.25
C GLU A 9 -15.75 2.06 20.77
N PRO A 10 -16.69 1.80 19.85
CA PRO A 10 -16.36 1.63 18.43
C PRO A 10 -15.61 2.80 17.79
N ARG A 11 -15.80 4.02 18.30
CA ARG A 11 -15.11 5.23 17.81
C ARG A 11 -13.71 5.42 18.38
N ALA A 12 -13.38 4.80 19.51
CA ALA A 12 -12.13 5.06 20.21
C ALA A 12 -10.87 4.74 19.39
N VAL A 13 -10.94 3.73 18.52
CA VAL A 13 -9.82 3.36 17.63
C VAL A 13 -9.60 4.45 16.58
N GLY A 14 -10.67 4.90 15.91
CA GLY A 14 -10.61 5.97 14.91
C GLY A 14 -10.09 7.27 15.50
N ASP A 15 -10.68 7.72 16.62
CA ASP A 15 -10.29 8.95 17.32
C ASP A 15 -8.80 8.91 17.74
N TYR A 16 -8.33 7.73 18.15
CA TYR A 16 -6.90 7.56 18.50
C TYR A 16 -5.99 7.67 17.28
N LEU A 17 -6.34 7.03 16.16
CA LEU A 17 -5.56 7.10 14.92
C LEU A 17 -5.54 8.52 14.36
N GLU A 18 -6.68 9.22 14.35
CA GLU A 18 -6.76 10.62 13.90
C GLU A 18 -5.88 11.53 14.78
N ARG A 19 -5.92 11.34 16.10
CA ARG A 19 -5.05 12.08 17.03
C ARG A 19 -3.58 11.83 16.78
N LEU A 20 -3.18 10.59 16.41
CA LEU A 20 -1.79 10.28 16.02
C LEU A 20 -1.39 11.00 14.74
N VAL A 21 -2.29 11.08 13.76
CA VAL A 21 -2.05 11.85 12.52
C VAL A 21 -1.89 13.33 12.84
N ASP A 22 -2.74 13.91 13.71
CA ASP A 22 -2.67 15.31 14.08
C ASP A 22 -1.39 15.66 14.83
N LEU A 23 -0.90 14.77 15.69
CA LEU A 23 0.32 14.98 16.48
C LEU A 23 1.63 14.79 15.68
N ASN A 24 1.66 13.82 14.76
CA ASN A 24 2.91 13.41 14.09
C ASN A 24 2.94 13.81 12.61
N GLY A 25 1.81 14.19 12.06
CA GLY A 25 1.63 14.37 10.62
C GLY A 25 1.38 13.06 9.86
N LEU A 26 0.68 13.19 8.74
CA LEU A 26 0.25 12.06 7.92
C LEU A 26 1.43 11.24 7.35
N ALA A 27 2.53 11.90 7.00
CA ALA A 27 3.74 11.24 6.48
C ALA A 27 4.34 10.27 7.51
N VAL A 28 4.59 10.73 8.74
CA VAL A 28 5.13 9.90 9.83
C VAL A 28 4.16 8.79 10.18
N PHE A 29 2.87 9.10 10.20
CA PHE A 29 1.84 8.09 10.49
C PHE A 29 1.93 6.91 9.50
N VAL A 30 1.93 7.15 8.19
CA VAL A 30 1.89 6.07 7.19
C VAL A 30 3.22 5.35 7.00
N GLN A 31 4.34 6.03 7.22
CA GLN A 31 5.67 5.45 7.01
C GLN A 31 6.18 4.69 8.23
N THR A 32 5.86 5.15 9.44
CA THR A 32 6.45 4.62 10.67
C THR A 32 5.43 3.98 11.61
N LEU A 33 4.34 4.68 11.91
CA LEU A 33 3.39 4.22 12.93
C LEU A 33 2.47 3.12 12.42
N LEU A 34 1.91 3.30 11.23
CA LEU A 34 0.96 2.35 10.64
C LEU A 34 1.55 0.95 10.41
N PRO A 35 2.78 0.78 9.86
CA PRO A 35 3.41 -0.54 9.76
C PRO A 35 3.54 -1.24 11.12
N ALA A 36 4.00 -0.53 12.15
CA ALA A 36 4.14 -1.09 13.49
C ALA A 36 2.80 -1.50 14.11
N PHE A 37 1.72 -0.74 13.88
CA PHE A 37 0.38 -1.12 14.32
C PHE A 37 -0.17 -2.32 13.56
N ASN A 38 0.01 -2.38 12.24
CA ASN A 38 -0.41 -3.51 11.43
C ASN A 38 0.29 -4.81 11.86
N ASP A 39 1.58 -4.75 12.16
CA ASP A 39 2.33 -5.89 12.68
C ASP A 39 1.81 -6.34 14.04
N ALA A 40 1.61 -5.42 14.97
CA ALA A 40 1.11 -5.73 16.31
C ALA A 40 -0.32 -6.31 16.27
N VAL A 41 -1.20 -5.78 15.42
CA VAL A 41 -2.56 -6.28 15.22
C VAL A 41 -2.53 -7.66 14.55
N GLY A 42 -1.71 -7.84 13.51
CA GLY A 42 -1.53 -9.12 12.83
C GLY A 42 -1.01 -10.22 13.76
N GLU A 43 -0.03 -9.93 14.60
CA GLU A 43 0.48 -10.86 15.63
C GLU A 43 -0.57 -11.21 16.68
N ALA A 44 -1.34 -10.21 17.14
CA ALA A 44 -2.41 -10.44 18.10
C ALA A 44 -3.52 -11.32 17.54
N TRP A 45 -3.88 -11.12 16.27
CA TRP A 45 -4.84 -11.93 15.55
C TRP A 45 -4.32 -13.36 15.33
N ALA A 46 -3.11 -13.53 14.81
CA ALA A 46 -2.50 -14.83 14.53
C ALA A 46 -2.33 -15.68 15.80
N SER A 47 -2.09 -15.05 16.95
CA SER A 47 -2.01 -15.73 18.26
C SER A 47 -3.35 -15.95 18.95
N GLY A 48 -4.47 -15.59 18.32
CA GLY A 48 -5.82 -15.71 18.89
C GLY A 48 -6.13 -14.71 20.02
N ARG A 49 -5.25 -13.74 20.28
CA ARG A 49 -5.47 -12.70 21.31
C ARG A 49 -6.44 -11.61 20.82
N LEU A 50 -6.66 -11.52 19.52
CA LEU A 50 -7.56 -10.57 18.88
C LEU A 50 -8.58 -11.31 18.03
N GLY A 51 -9.87 -11.08 18.29
CA GLY A 51 -10.95 -11.67 17.50
C GLY A 51 -11.09 -11.01 16.11
N VAL A 52 -11.62 -11.75 15.15
CA VAL A 52 -11.81 -11.30 13.76
C VAL A 52 -12.56 -9.96 13.68
N HIS A 53 -13.63 -9.78 14.46
CA HIS A 53 -14.41 -8.54 14.46
C HIS A 53 -13.60 -7.32 14.91
N MET A 54 -12.63 -7.49 15.80
CA MET A 54 -11.76 -6.41 16.27
C MET A 54 -10.68 -6.07 15.25
N GLU A 55 -10.14 -7.07 14.56
CA GLU A 55 -9.22 -6.86 13.44
C GLU A 55 -9.91 -6.10 12.30
N HIS A 56 -11.14 -6.52 11.92
CA HIS A 56 -11.93 -5.82 10.92
C HIS A 56 -12.24 -4.38 11.34
N HIS A 57 -12.60 -4.17 12.61
CA HIS A 57 -12.86 -2.83 13.14
C HIS A 57 -11.61 -1.93 13.06
N TYR A 58 -10.43 -2.45 13.43
CA TYR A 58 -9.16 -1.76 13.26
C TYR A 58 -8.90 -1.42 11.80
N THR A 59 -9.04 -2.39 10.90
CA THR A 59 -8.82 -2.22 9.46
C THR A 59 -9.70 -1.12 8.88
N GLU A 60 -10.98 -1.07 9.24
CA GLU A 60 -11.90 -0.02 8.80
C GLU A 60 -11.55 1.35 9.40
N ALA A 61 -11.16 1.42 10.67
CA ALA A 61 -10.71 2.66 11.30
C ALA A 61 -9.46 3.22 10.60
N VAL A 62 -8.46 2.37 10.30
CA VAL A 62 -7.28 2.76 9.53
C VAL A 62 -7.68 3.27 8.15
N ARG A 63 -8.56 2.56 7.45
CA ARG A 63 -9.03 2.94 6.11
C ARG A 63 -9.66 4.33 6.12
N GLN A 64 -10.55 4.60 7.07
CA GLN A 64 -11.19 5.91 7.23
C GLN A 64 -10.18 7.02 7.51
N THR A 65 -9.23 6.77 8.41
CA THR A 65 -8.15 7.73 8.74
C THR A 65 -7.32 8.06 7.50
N LEU A 66 -6.95 7.07 6.70
CA LEU A 66 -6.18 7.27 5.47
C LEU A 66 -6.99 8.02 4.40
N TYR A 67 -8.27 7.70 4.20
CA TYR A 67 -9.14 8.44 3.27
C TYR A 67 -9.32 9.88 3.70
N THR A 68 -9.54 10.12 4.99
CA THR A 68 -9.63 11.49 5.55
C THR A 68 -8.33 12.27 5.32
N GLY A 69 -7.19 11.61 5.51
CA GLY A 69 -5.87 12.17 5.23
C GLY A 69 -5.70 12.53 3.76
N LEU A 70 -6.03 11.61 2.84
CA LEU A 70 -5.96 11.86 1.39
C LEU A 70 -6.86 13.02 0.95
N ALA A 71 -8.07 13.11 1.49
CA ALA A 71 -9.03 14.16 1.14
C ALA A 71 -8.54 15.57 1.54
N LYS A 72 -7.68 15.67 2.55
CA LYS A 72 -7.05 16.93 2.98
C LYS A 72 -5.86 17.33 2.10
N LEU A 73 -5.29 16.40 1.33
CA LEU A 73 -4.19 16.71 0.42
C LEU A 73 -4.72 17.37 -0.86
N ARG A 74 -3.94 18.31 -1.41
CA ARG A 74 -4.27 18.87 -2.72
C ARG A 74 -4.12 17.78 -3.78
N ALA A 75 -5.16 17.58 -4.59
CA ALA A 75 -5.06 16.70 -5.75
C ALA A 75 -3.94 17.21 -6.67
N SER A 76 -2.98 16.35 -6.95
CA SER A 76 -1.93 16.61 -7.92
C SER A 76 -2.37 16.09 -9.29
N ASN A 77 -2.28 16.93 -10.33
CA ASN A 77 -2.38 16.51 -11.72
C ASN A 77 -1.00 16.40 -12.37
N ALA A 78 0.07 16.52 -11.58
CA ALA A 78 1.43 16.49 -12.06
C ALA A 78 1.82 15.11 -12.61
N LYS A 79 2.76 15.12 -13.53
CA LYS A 79 3.51 13.91 -13.92
C LYS A 79 4.82 13.89 -13.14
N PRO A 80 5.36 12.71 -12.88
CA PRO A 80 4.91 11.37 -13.26
C PRO A 80 3.69 10.89 -12.45
N ARG A 81 2.92 9.92 -13.00
CA ARG A 81 1.75 9.31 -12.35
C ARG A 81 2.06 7.91 -11.86
N VAL A 82 1.48 7.55 -10.71
CA VAL A 82 1.63 6.21 -10.10
C VAL A 82 0.29 5.51 -10.06
N LEU A 83 0.21 4.30 -10.60
CA LEU A 83 -0.94 3.41 -10.41
C LEU A 83 -0.63 2.41 -9.30
N ILE A 84 -1.58 2.24 -8.37
CA ILE A 84 -1.39 1.38 -7.19
C ILE A 84 -2.55 0.39 -7.11
N THR A 85 -2.21 -0.89 -6.93
CA THR A 85 -3.20 -1.98 -6.79
C THR A 85 -2.59 -3.20 -6.10
N THR A 86 -3.37 -4.30 -6.03
CA THR A 86 -2.90 -5.63 -5.65
C THR A 86 -3.19 -6.65 -6.76
N SER A 87 -2.50 -7.78 -6.73
CA SER A 87 -2.73 -8.90 -7.66
C SER A 87 -4.08 -9.60 -7.40
N PRO A 88 -4.62 -10.36 -8.36
CA PRO A 88 -5.78 -11.22 -8.15
C PRO A 88 -5.60 -12.13 -6.92
N GLY A 89 -6.66 -12.32 -6.15
CA GLY A 89 -6.64 -13.08 -4.90
C GLY A 89 -6.13 -12.33 -3.68
N GLU A 90 -5.47 -11.18 -3.83
CA GLU A 90 -5.02 -10.34 -2.71
C GLU A 90 -6.08 -9.32 -2.30
N LEU A 91 -6.71 -9.58 -1.16
CA LEU A 91 -7.79 -8.74 -0.60
C LEU A 91 -7.27 -7.62 0.33
N HIS A 92 -6.01 -7.73 0.80
CA HIS A 92 -5.46 -6.82 1.80
C HIS A 92 -4.95 -5.53 1.15
N GLY A 93 -5.79 -4.51 1.17
CA GLY A 93 -5.51 -3.23 0.51
C GLY A 93 -4.82 -2.17 1.37
N LEU A 94 -4.60 -2.39 2.69
CA LEU A 94 -4.04 -1.36 3.56
C LEU A 94 -2.60 -0.96 3.17
N GLY A 95 -1.78 -1.91 2.73
CA GLY A 95 -0.43 -1.61 2.25
C GLY A 95 -0.43 -0.73 1.00
N ALA A 96 -1.30 -1.05 0.03
CA ALA A 96 -1.49 -0.23 -1.17
C ALA A 96 -1.96 1.18 -0.82
N MET A 97 -2.93 1.31 0.09
CA MET A 97 -3.45 2.60 0.53
C MET A 97 -2.41 3.41 1.32
N GLY A 98 -1.62 2.76 2.18
CA GLY A 98 -0.51 3.40 2.88
C GLY A 98 0.52 3.98 1.92
N LEU A 99 0.91 3.22 0.89
CA LEU A 99 1.79 3.70 -0.17
C LEU A 99 1.17 4.88 -0.94
N GLN A 100 -0.12 4.79 -1.29
CA GLN A 100 -0.84 5.88 -1.95
C GLN A 100 -0.76 7.18 -1.16
N VAL A 101 -1.05 7.12 0.14
CA VAL A 101 -0.99 8.29 1.03
C VAL A 101 0.44 8.82 1.12
N ALA A 102 1.42 7.94 1.32
CA ALA A 102 2.83 8.33 1.44
C ALA A 102 3.35 9.05 0.19
N LEU A 103 3.01 8.56 -1.01
CA LEU A 103 3.37 9.19 -2.27
C LEU A 103 2.58 10.48 -2.53
N ALA A 104 1.29 10.51 -2.20
CA ALA A 104 0.46 11.70 -2.33
C ALA A 104 0.95 12.87 -1.44
N VAL A 105 1.45 12.58 -0.24
CA VAL A 105 2.13 13.56 0.63
C VAL A 105 3.38 14.16 -0.05
N GLN A 106 4.06 13.41 -0.92
CA GLN A 106 5.18 13.89 -1.74
C GLN A 106 4.73 14.61 -3.02
N GLY A 107 3.42 14.84 -3.19
CA GLY A 107 2.87 15.50 -4.37
C GLY A 107 2.67 14.58 -5.58
N ALA A 108 2.80 13.26 -5.44
CA ALA A 108 2.55 12.33 -6.51
C ALA A 108 1.08 12.31 -6.94
N HIS A 109 0.83 12.18 -8.24
CA HIS A 109 -0.51 11.86 -8.75
C HIS A 109 -0.71 10.34 -8.69
N CYS A 110 -1.41 9.89 -7.67
CA CYS A 110 -1.69 8.47 -7.45
C CYS A 110 -3.08 8.10 -7.99
N VAL A 111 -3.14 7.03 -8.77
CA VAL A 111 -4.36 6.37 -9.24
C VAL A 111 -4.46 5.02 -8.54
N SER A 112 -5.53 4.79 -7.80
CA SER A 112 -5.78 3.50 -7.15
C SER A 112 -6.85 2.73 -7.92
N LEU A 113 -6.57 1.47 -8.26
CA LEU A 113 -7.57 0.55 -8.82
C LEU A 113 -8.20 -0.36 -7.73
N GLY A 114 -7.87 -0.10 -6.46
CA GLY A 114 -8.33 -0.97 -5.37
C GLY A 114 -7.50 -2.26 -5.29
N THR A 115 -8.17 -3.38 -5.03
CA THR A 115 -7.55 -4.70 -4.88
C THR A 115 -7.93 -5.64 -6.02
N GLN A 116 -7.16 -6.73 -6.20
CA GLN A 116 -7.48 -7.85 -7.10
C GLN A 116 -7.58 -7.46 -8.57
N THR A 117 -6.66 -6.65 -9.10
CA THR A 117 -6.71 -6.21 -10.49
C THR A 117 -5.95 -7.17 -11.41
N PRO A 118 -6.58 -7.73 -12.46
CA PRO A 118 -5.94 -8.56 -13.48
C PRO A 118 -4.86 -7.81 -14.27
N VAL A 119 -3.92 -8.56 -14.87
CA VAL A 119 -2.80 -7.99 -15.64
C VAL A 119 -3.28 -7.08 -16.77
N GLU A 120 -4.27 -7.53 -17.53
CA GLU A 120 -4.83 -6.82 -18.68
C GLU A 120 -5.44 -5.47 -18.29
N GLU A 121 -6.11 -5.41 -17.13
CA GLU A 121 -6.71 -4.18 -16.62
C GLU A 121 -5.66 -3.19 -16.14
N VAL A 122 -4.60 -3.69 -15.45
CA VAL A 122 -3.48 -2.84 -15.04
C VAL A 122 -2.76 -2.25 -16.25
N VAL A 123 -2.50 -3.07 -17.29
CA VAL A 123 -1.83 -2.61 -18.51
C VAL A 123 -2.70 -1.61 -19.27
N SER A 124 -3.99 -1.88 -19.40
CA SER A 124 -4.95 -0.97 -20.04
C SER A 124 -4.98 0.39 -19.33
N ALA A 125 -5.08 0.39 -18.00
CA ALA A 125 -5.05 1.61 -17.20
C ALA A 125 -3.70 2.32 -17.30
N ALA A 126 -2.59 1.59 -17.29
CA ALA A 126 -1.24 2.16 -17.39
C ALA A 126 -1.07 2.93 -18.71
N VAL A 127 -1.55 2.38 -19.82
CA VAL A 127 -1.48 3.02 -21.14
C VAL A 127 -2.45 4.20 -21.23
N SER A 128 -3.72 4.00 -20.88
CA SER A 128 -4.76 5.02 -21.06
C SER A 128 -4.56 6.26 -20.17
N MET A 129 -3.95 6.09 -19.01
CA MET A 129 -3.73 7.16 -18.04
C MET A 129 -2.29 7.70 -18.05
N ASP A 130 -1.42 7.24 -18.97
CA ASP A 130 -0.02 7.64 -19.08
C ASP A 130 0.72 7.47 -17.74
N ILE A 131 0.69 6.23 -17.21
CA ILE A 131 1.27 5.85 -15.93
C ILE A 131 2.78 5.60 -16.10
N CYS A 132 3.58 6.22 -15.25
CA CYS A 132 5.03 6.05 -15.24
C CYS A 132 5.48 4.91 -14.32
N VAL A 133 4.72 4.64 -13.26
CA VAL A 133 5.02 3.60 -12.26
C VAL A 133 3.75 2.83 -11.95
N VAL A 134 3.79 1.51 -12.07
CA VAL A 134 2.79 0.60 -11.52
C VAL A 134 3.34 0.00 -10.24
N ALA A 135 2.62 0.15 -9.12
CA ALA A 135 3.02 -0.36 -7.82
C ALA A 135 2.05 -1.45 -7.34
N ILE A 136 2.59 -2.63 -7.05
CA ILE A 136 1.84 -3.79 -6.57
C ILE A 136 2.16 -4.02 -5.09
N SER A 137 1.11 -4.03 -4.26
CA SER A 137 1.21 -4.36 -2.83
C SER A 137 0.80 -5.81 -2.61
N ALA A 138 1.59 -6.56 -1.85
CA ALA A 138 1.33 -7.96 -1.52
C ALA A 138 1.47 -8.23 -0.02
N SER A 139 0.47 -8.89 0.58
CA SER A 139 0.52 -9.35 1.97
C SER A 139 1.11 -10.76 2.07
N VAL A 140 1.39 -11.19 3.28
CA VAL A 140 1.85 -12.57 3.58
C VAL A 140 0.81 -13.65 3.23
N ASN A 141 -0.44 -13.26 3.01
CA ASN A 141 -1.51 -14.19 2.67
C ASN A 141 -1.58 -14.51 1.16
N GLN A 142 -0.85 -13.77 0.33
CA GLN A 142 -0.76 -14.03 -1.10
C GLN A 142 0.12 -15.26 -1.35
N PRO A 143 -0.35 -16.28 -2.11
CA PRO A 143 0.49 -17.40 -2.49
C PRO A 143 1.71 -16.95 -3.30
N PRO A 144 2.95 -17.29 -2.89
CA PRO A 144 4.16 -16.75 -3.51
C PRO A 144 4.27 -17.04 -5.01
N GLN A 145 3.90 -18.24 -5.44
CA GLN A 145 3.99 -18.64 -6.84
C GLN A 145 3.00 -17.90 -7.73
N GLU A 146 1.79 -17.62 -7.23
CA GLU A 146 0.80 -16.82 -7.94
C GLU A 146 1.24 -15.36 -8.05
N LEU A 147 1.78 -14.79 -6.97
CA LEU A 147 2.36 -13.46 -6.97
C LEU A 147 3.50 -13.33 -7.97
N LEU A 148 4.44 -14.29 -7.97
CA LEU A 148 5.57 -14.30 -8.91
C LEU A 148 5.08 -14.37 -10.35
N ALA A 149 4.17 -15.29 -10.65
CA ALA A 149 3.59 -15.44 -12.00
C ALA A 149 2.91 -14.14 -12.46
N TYR A 150 2.16 -13.50 -11.58
CA TYR A 150 1.51 -12.21 -11.85
C TYR A 150 2.53 -11.11 -12.15
N LEU A 151 3.54 -10.94 -11.31
CA LEU A 151 4.58 -9.91 -11.50
C LEU A 151 5.37 -10.11 -12.79
N VAL A 152 5.71 -11.36 -13.13
CA VAL A 152 6.37 -11.73 -14.40
C VAL A 152 5.50 -11.38 -15.60
N ALA A 153 4.22 -11.75 -15.56
CA ALA A 153 3.27 -11.45 -16.64
C ALA A 153 3.09 -9.94 -16.80
N LEU A 154 2.93 -9.23 -15.70
CA LEU A 154 2.76 -7.78 -15.69
C LEU A 154 4.00 -7.07 -16.27
N ARG A 155 5.22 -7.46 -15.84
CA ARG A 155 6.45 -6.86 -16.39
C ARG A 155 6.58 -7.07 -17.91
N LYS A 156 6.19 -8.22 -18.43
CA LYS A 156 6.23 -8.52 -19.86
C LYS A 156 5.22 -7.69 -20.66
N SER A 157 4.10 -7.35 -20.08
CA SER A 157 2.98 -6.67 -20.75
C SER A 157 3.01 -5.15 -20.62
N LEU A 158 3.66 -4.62 -19.59
CA LEU A 158 3.81 -3.17 -19.41
C LEU A 158 4.78 -2.59 -20.46
N PRO A 159 4.48 -1.39 -21.01
CA PRO A 159 5.39 -0.71 -21.95
C PRO A 159 6.75 -0.42 -21.29
N PRO A 160 7.86 -0.42 -22.07
CA PRO A 160 9.22 -0.27 -21.53
C PRO A 160 9.45 0.93 -20.60
N PRO A 161 8.90 2.13 -20.87
CA PRO A 161 9.12 3.29 -19.98
C PRO A 161 8.35 3.17 -18.65
N CYS A 162 7.33 2.29 -18.55
CA CYS A 162 6.58 2.11 -17.33
C CYS A 162 7.36 1.21 -16.36
N ARG A 163 7.72 1.73 -15.20
CA ARG A 163 8.37 0.97 -14.13
C ARG A 163 7.37 0.08 -13.41
N LEU A 164 7.82 -1.06 -12.96
CA LEU A 164 7.06 -1.96 -12.11
C LEU A 164 7.70 -2.01 -10.73
N TRP A 165 6.96 -1.54 -9.75
CA TRP A 165 7.30 -1.60 -8.33
C TRP A 165 6.51 -2.72 -7.65
N ALA A 166 7.16 -3.42 -6.74
CA ALA A 166 6.51 -4.41 -5.90
C ALA A 166 6.94 -4.21 -4.45
N GLY A 167 5.99 -4.33 -3.52
CA GLY A 167 6.26 -4.12 -2.09
C GLY A 167 5.32 -4.91 -1.19
N GLY A 168 5.66 -4.94 0.09
CA GLY A 168 4.91 -5.62 1.13
C GLY A 168 5.51 -6.97 1.53
N ARG A 169 5.01 -7.51 2.65
CA ARG A 169 5.61 -8.70 3.29
C ARG A 169 5.47 -9.99 2.47
N GLY A 170 4.54 -10.03 1.51
CA GLY A 170 4.40 -11.16 0.58
C GLY A 170 5.64 -11.38 -0.28
N LEU A 171 6.44 -10.34 -0.52
CA LEU A 171 7.67 -10.47 -1.31
C LEU A 171 8.80 -11.19 -0.56
N LEU A 172 8.76 -11.27 0.76
CA LEU A 172 9.80 -11.95 1.55
C LEU A 172 9.94 -13.43 1.17
N ALA A 173 8.84 -14.05 0.76
CA ALA A 173 8.85 -15.45 0.27
C ALA A 173 9.43 -15.60 -1.15
N LEU A 174 9.67 -14.49 -1.86
CA LEU A 174 10.21 -14.45 -3.23
C LEU A 174 11.65 -13.94 -3.30
N ASP A 175 12.34 -13.86 -2.16
CA ASP A 175 13.70 -13.34 -2.10
C ASP A 175 14.62 -14.05 -3.12
N GLY A 176 15.33 -13.26 -3.93
CA GLY A 176 16.18 -13.74 -5.01
C GLY A 176 15.47 -14.33 -6.24
N GLN A 177 14.12 -14.40 -6.27
CA GLN A 177 13.37 -14.98 -7.39
C GLN A 177 12.75 -13.91 -8.32
N LEU A 178 12.77 -12.65 -7.94
CA LEU A 178 12.18 -11.58 -8.76
C LEU A 178 13.02 -11.34 -10.02
N PRO A 179 12.40 -11.31 -11.21
CA PRO A 179 13.10 -11.07 -12.47
C PRO A 179 13.60 -9.62 -12.55
N GLN A 180 14.57 -9.39 -13.45
CA GLN A 180 15.03 -8.04 -13.76
C GLN A 180 13.89 -7.15 -14.27
N GLY A 181 13.98 -5.84 -13.94
CA GLY A 181 12.98 -4.84 -14.33
C GLY A 181 11.80 -4.74 -13.38
N ILE A 182 11.88 -5.37 -12.21
CA ILE A 182 10.96 -5.17 -11.08
C ILE A 182 11.75 -4.55 -9.94
N ASP A 183 11.44 -3.30 -9.61
CA ASP A 183 11.99 -2.65 -8.42
C ASP A 183 11.20 -3.13 -7.20
N HIS A 184 11.85 -3.67 -6.18
CA HIS A 184 11.16 -4.14 -4.97
C HIS A 184 11.57 -3.35 -3.74
N PHE A 185 10.63 -3.15 -2.83
CA PHE A 185 10.79 -2.34 -1.63
C PHE A 185 10.31 -3.10 -0.40
N GLN A 186 11.11 -3.06 0.66
CA GLN A 186 10.78 -3.70 1.93
C GLN A 186 9.92 -2.77 2.82
N SER A 187 9.98 -1.47 2.56
CA SER A 187 9.22 -0.47 3.33
C SER A 187 8.63 0.63 2.43
N VAL A 188 7.66 1.34 2.97
CA VAL A 188 7.07 2.53 2.33
C VAL A 188 8.10 3.65 2.22
N GLU A 189 9.02 3.78 3.19
CA GLU A 189 10.11 4.76 3.16
C GLU A 189 11.03 4.53 1.96
N GLU A 190 11.40 3.29 1.66
CA GLU A 190 12.23 2.96 0.49
C GLU A 190 11.53 3.35 -0.81
N ALA A 191 10.24 3.04 -0.95
CA ALA A 191 9.45 3.43 -2.12
C ALA A 191 9.34 4.96 -2.26
N VAL A 192 9.17 5.70 -1.15
CA VAL A 192 9.17 7.16 -1.13
C VAL A 192 10.55 7.72 -1.52
N ALA A 193 11.64 7.12 -1.05
CA ALA A 193 12.99 7.53 -1.45
C ALA A 193 13.23 7.32 -2.96
N ALA A 194 12.80 6.17 -3.50
CA ALA A 194 12.88 5.89 -4.93
C ALA A 194 12.02 6.88 -5.75
N TRP A 195 10.84 7.25 -5.26
CA TRP A 195 10.00 8.26 -5.88
C TRP A 195 10.71 9.62 -5.99
N ARG A 196 11.32 10.07 -4.90
CA ARG A 196 12.07 11.34 -4.89
C ARG A 196 13.21 11.35 -5.92
N LEU A 197 13.93 10.23 -6.05
CA LEU A 197 14.99 10.09 -7.06
C LEU A 197 14.44 10.20 -8.48
N LEU A 198 13.26 9.60 -8.76
CA LEU A 198 12.62 9.72 -10.08
C LEU A 198 12.28 11.16 -10.45
N LEU A 199 11.86 11.99 -9.50
CA LEU A 199 11.53 13.40 -9.74
C LEU A 199 12.76 14.25 -10.09
N HIS A 200 13.96 13.85 -9.67
CA HIS A 200 15.19 14.59 -9.95
C HIS A 200 15.83 14.21 -11.29
N VAL A 201 15.38 13.12 -11.91
CA VAL A 201 15.94 12.61 -13.19
C VAL A 201 15.03 12.95 -14.38
N SER A 202 13.79 13.39 -14.11
CA SER A 202 12.79 13.80 -15.12
C SER A 202 12.86 15.28 -15.41
#